data_7baa8f5de33b9e69af9ea62ee811ef6b
#
_entry.id   7baa8f5de33b9e69af9ea62ee811ef6b
#
_cell.length_a   1.000
_cell.length_b   1.000
_cell.length_c   1.000
_cell.angle_alpha   90.00
_cell.angle_beta   90.00
_cell.angle_gamma   90.00
#
_symmetry.space_group_name_H-M   'P 1'
#
loop_
_entity.id
_entity.type
_entity.pdbx_description
1 polymer ?
#
loop_
_entity_poly.entity_id
_entity_poly.type
_entity_poly.pdbx_seq_one_letter_code
_entity_poly.pdbx_strand_id
1 'polypeptide(L)'
;TKPIDLVVKRCYNRLMKTNERSVGERMKFNTALLHQNFDGEKSTGSTIMPIYQVSAFAHETAEKLEKVFHNQAPGFAYTRISNPTVDAFEKRVAAMEHGIGAVSCSSGMTAVTMALLNILHAGDEVIAGSGLFGGTIDLFSDLKAFGITTRFAESVTVEKIEPLINENTKVVFTELIGNPKLDVVDLKAVSELVHAHGIPLIIDSTTATPYLIQPLKLGADIVVHSSSKYINGSSDAIS
;
A
#
# COMPACT_ATOMS: atom_id res chain seq x y z
N THR A 1 -6.67 23.01 -7.34
CA THR A 1 -6.43 21.92 -6.34
C THR A 1 -6.50 20.60 -7.07
N LYS A 2 -5.38 19.88 -7.16
CA LYS A 2 -5.27 18.62 -7.92
C LYS A 2 -6.13 17.53 -7.26
N PRO A 3 -6.74 16.58 -8.02
CA PRO A 3 -7.59 15.51 -7.48
C PRO A 3 -6.94 14.67 -6.38
N ILE A 4 -5.61 14.48 -6.44
CA ILE A 4 -4.81 13.75 -5.46
C ILE A 4 -4.84 14.41 -4.08
N ASP A 5 -4.80 15.76 -3.99
CA ASP A 5 -4.91 16.50 -2.72
C ASP A 5 -6.24 16.24 -2.01
N LEU A 6 -7.30 15.97 -2.75
CA LEU A 6 -8.63 15.74 -2.19
C LEU A 6 -8.76 14.33 -1.61
N VAL A 7 -8.16 13.33 -2.27
CA VAL A 7 -8.16 11.93 -1.81
C VAL A 7 -7.25 11.79 -0.59
N VAL A 8 -6.03 12.31 -0.66
CA VAL A 8 -5.08 12.30 0.45
C VAL A 8 -5.62 13.07 1.66
N LYS A 9 -6.21 14.28 1.47
CA LYS A 9 -6.88 15.02 2.55
C LYS A 9 -8.10 14.31 3.13
N ARG A 10 -8.91 13.62 2.31
CA ARG A 10 -10.03 12.82 2.81
C ARG A 10 -9.57 11.63 3.64
N CYS A 11 -8.56 10.89 3.18
CA CYS A 11 -7.96 9.79 3.93
C CYS A 11 -7.32 10.32 5.24
N TYR A 12 -6.53 11.37 5.17
CA TYR A 12 -5.90 12.00 6.33
C TYR A 12 -6.91 12.47 7.38
N ASN A 13 -7.95 13.21 6.98
CA ASN A 13 -8.97 13.71 7.91
C ASN A 13 -9.83 12.59 8.54
N ARG A 14 -10.00 11.46 7.84
CA ARG A 14 -10.72 10.30 8.36
C ARG A 14 -9.88 9.54 9.39
N LEU A 15 -8.58 9.40 9.18
CA LEU A 15 -7.64 8.72 10.08
C LEU A 15 -7.35 9.53 11.35
N MET A 16 -7.25 10.86 11.24
CA MET A 16 -6.97 11.71 12.41
C MET A 16 -8.14 11.76 13.41
N LYS A 17 -9.39 11.54 12.96
CA LYS A 17 -10.55 11.46 13.86
C LYS A 17 -10.65 10.14 14.64
N THR A 18 -9.95 9.09 14.25
CA THR A 18 -9.99 7.79 14.94
C THR A 18 -8.79 7.56 15.86
N ASN A 19 -7.79 8.44 15.88
CA ASN A 19 -6.51 8.22 16.55
C ASN A 19 -6.31 9.06 17.83
N GLU A 20 -7.38 9.55 18.47
CA GLU A 20 -7.30 10.19 19.80
C GLU A 20 -7.25 9.14 20.94
N ARG A 21 -6.55 8.05 20.78
CA ARG A 21 -6.09 7.26 21.92
C ARG A 21 -4.64 7.60 22.19
N SER A 22 -4.44 8.10 23.41
CA SER A 22 -3.19 8.45 24.07
C SER A 22 -1.91 7.85 23.45
N VAL A 23 -0.91 8.70 23.27
CA VAL A 23 0.50 8.34 23.04
C VAL A 23 0.99 7.51 24.23
N GLY A 24 0.55 6.25 24.33
CA GLY A 24 1.11 5.22 25.18
C GLY A 24 2.35 4.61 24.47
N GLU A 25 3.30 4.15 25.24
CA GLU A 25 4.55 3.55 24.81
C GLU A 25 4.41 2.76 23.50
N ARG A 26 5.22 3.10 22.50
CA ARG A 26 5.23 2.38 21.22
C ARG A 26 5.50 0.91 21.47
N MET A 27 4.55 0.04 21.19
CA MET A 27 4.73 -1.40 21.24
C MET A 27 5.97 -1.80 20.44
N LYS A 28 6.75 -2.76 20.96
CA LYS A 28 7.83 -3.37 20.20
C LYS A 28 7.25 -4.06 18.96
N PHE A 29 8.00 -4.14 17.88
CA PHE A 29 7.55 -4.66 16.60
C PHE A 29 6.81 -6.01 16.72
N ASN A 30 7.41 -6.99 17.41
CA ASN A 30 6.79 -8.32 17.59
C ASN A 30 5.47 -8.27 18.37
N THR A 31 5.33 -7.37 19.32
CA THR A 31 4.07 -7.17 20.04
C THR A 31 3.03 -6.51 19.14
N ALA A 32 3.44 -5.54 18.33
CA ALA A 32 2.56 -4.87 17.37
C ALA A 32 2.05 -5.84 16.29
N LEU A 33 2.87 -6.77 15.81
CA LEU A 33 2.46 -7.83 14.89
C LEU A 33 1.23 -8.60 15.37
N LEU A 34 1.13 -8.87 16.67
CA LEU A 34 0.06 -9.69 17.23
C LEU A 34 -1.14 -8.87 17.71
N HIS A 35 -0.88 -7.70 18.29
CA HIS A 35 -1.89 -6.99 19.10
C HIS A 35 -2.26 -5.60 18.56
N GLN A 36 -1.53 -5.05 17.59
CA GLN A 36 -1.83 -3.72 17.08
C GLN A 36 -3.23 -3.65 16.48
N ASN A 37 -3.98 -2.62 16.90
CA ASN A 37 -5.33 -2.32 16.39
C ASN A 37 -6.39 -3.42 16.61
N PHE A 38 -6.18 -4.32 17.59
CA PHE A 38 -7.17 -5.30 17.98
C PHE A 38 -7.23 -5.46 19.51
N ASP A 39 -8.35 -5.05 20.11
CA ASP A 39 -8.59 -5.11 21.56
C ASP A 39 -9.41 -6.35 21.98
N GLY A 40 -9.45 -7.38 21.16
CA GLY A 40 -10.31 -8.56 21.34
C GLY A 40 -11.70 -8.40 20.70
N GLU A 41 -12.34 -9.52 20.40
CA GLU A 41 -13.71 -9.55 19.88
C GLU A 41 -14.69 -9.57 21.05
N LYS A 42 -15.56 -8.54 21.15
CA LYS A 42 -16.38 -8.28 22.35
C LYS A 42 -17.54 -9.28 22.52
N SER A 43 -18.03 -9.86 21.42
CA SER A 43 -19.19 -10.77 21.49
C SER A 43 -18.81 -12.19 21.92
N THR A 44 -17.62 -12.65 21.56
CA THR A 44 -17.14 -14.01 21.83
C THR A 44 -15.94 -14.06 22.76
N GLY A 45 -15.29 -12.93 23.00
CA GLY A 45 -14.04 -12.86 23.79
C GLY A 45 -12.82 -13.40 23.05
N SER A 46 -12.89 -13.55 21.70
CA SER A 46 -11.73 -14.00 20.92
C SER A 46 -10.55 -13.05 21.08
N THR A 47 -9.36 -13.60 21.31
CA THR A 47 -8.11 -12.82 21.41
C THR A 47 -7.47 -12.50 20.07
N ILE A 48 -7.99 -13.06 18.97
CA ILE A 48 -7.57 -12.78 17.60
C ILE A 48 -8.81 -12.41 16.77
N MET A 49 -8.59 -11.69 15.65
CA MET A 49 -9.68 -11.32 14.74
C MET A 49 -10.32 -12.59 14.14
N PRO A 50 -11.62 -12.82 14.34
CA PRO A 50 -12.33 -13.90 13.66
C PRO A 50 -12.36 -13.72 12.14
N ILE A 51 -12.52 -14.83 11.40
CA ILE A 51 -12.70 -14.77 9.96
C ILE A 51 -14.18 -14.55 9.64
N TYR A 52 -14.52 -13.37 9.11
CA TYR A 52 -15.86 -13.00 8.68
C TYR A 52 -16.07 -13.37 7.21
N GLN A 53 -16.45 -14.60 6.96
CA GLN A 53 -16.73 -15.11 5.60
C GLN A 53 -18.19 -14.85 5.22
N VAL A 54 -18.55 -13.58 5.11
CA VAL A 54 -19.91 -13.11 4.78
C VAL A 54 -19.86 -12.04 3.70
N SER A 55 -20.92 -11.90 2.92
CA SER A 55 -21.02 -10.87 1.89
C SER A 55 -21.70 -9.59 2.39
N ALA A 56 -22.63 -9.67 3.35
CA ALA A 56 -23.42 -8.55 3.82
C ALA A 56 -23.57 -8.56 5.34
N PHE A 57 -23.77 -7.38 5.91
CA PHE A 57 -23.94 -7.16 7.34
C PHE A 57 -25.29 -6.51 7.61
N ALA A 58 -26.05 -7.06 8.57
CA ALA A 58 -27.34 -6.54 8.98
C ALA A 58 -27.19 -5.35 9.94
N HIS A 59 -28.09 -4.41 9.84
CA HIS A 59 -28.23 -3.28 10.74
C HIS A 59 -29.65 -3.23 11.33
N GLU A 60 -29.78 -2.63 12.49
CA GLU A 60 -31.07 -2.54 13.21
C GLU A 60 -32.11 -1.74 12.44
N THR A 61 -31.69 -0.71 11.70
CA THR A 61 -32.58 0.14 10.89
C THR A 61 -31.96 0.49 9.54
N ALA A 62 -32.80 0.83 8.57
CA ALA A 62 -32.37 1.29 7.24
C ALA A 62 -31.56 2.57 7.31
N GLU A 63 -31.93 3.50 8.21
CA GLU A 63 -31.24 4.77 8.40
C GLU A 63 -29.81 4.57 8.95
N LYS A 64 -29.60 3.55 9.81
CA LYS A 64 -28.27 3.19 10.29
C LYS A 64 -27.41 2.63 9.16
N LEU A 65 -27.96 1.76 8.32
CA LEU A 65 -27.29 1.23 7.15
C LEU A 65 -26.90 2.35 6.15
N GLU A 66 -27.83 3.27 5.89
CA GLU A 66 -27.58 4.45 5.02
C GLU A 66 -26.41 5.28 5.54
N LYS A 67 -26.37 5.58 6.84
CA LYS A 67 -25.26 6.31 7.46
C LYS A 67 -23.93 5.58 7.29
N VAL A 68 -23.90 4.25 7.41
CA VAL A 68 -22.69 3.44 7.17
C VAL A 68 -22.24 3.55 5.71
N PHE A 69 -23.15 3.43 4.75
CA PHE A 69 -22.84 3.60 3.32
C PHE A 69 -22.29 4.98 2.99
N HIS A 70 -22.82 6.02 3.63
CA HIS A 70 -22.34 7.40 3.45
C HIS A 70 -21.11 7.75 4.31
N ASN A 71 -20.52 6.77 5.02
CA ASN A 71 -19.40 6.99 5.95
C ASN A 71 -19.70 8.00 7.07
N GLN A 72 -20.95 8.13 7.45
CA GLN A 72 -21.43 8.99 8.55
C GLN A 72 -21.53 8.24 9.88
N ALA A 73 -21.48 6.93 9.86
CA ALA A 73 -21.42 6.06 11.03
C ALA A 73 -20.36 4.94 10.81
N PRO A 74 -19.71 4.45 11.87
CA PRO A 74 -18.86 3.29 11.80
C PRO A 74 -19.66 2.03 11.56
N GLY A 75 -19.11 1.08 10.81
CA GLY A 75 -19.72 -0.22 10.56
C GLY A 75 -19.30 -0.83 9.23
N PHE A 76 -19.79 -2.03 8.99
CA PHE A 76 -19.59 -2.77 7.75
C PHE A 76 -20.97 -3.00 7.12
N ALA A 77 -21.09 -2.86 5.81
CA ALA A 77 -22.34 -3.05 5.08
C ALA A 77 -22.24 -4.19 4.07
N TYR A 78 -21.18 -4.21 3.29
CA TYR A 78 -20.97 -5.18 2.23
C TYR A 78 -19.46 -5.44 2.03
N THR A 79 -19.09 -6.72 1.96
CA THR A 79 -17.67 -7.16 1.97
C THR A 79 -16.83 -6.56 0.83
N ARG A 80 -17.41 -6.35 -0.36
CA ARG A 80 -16.69 -5.69 -1.46
C ARG A 80 -16.24 -4.26 -1.10
N ILE A 81 -16.95 -3.60 -0.18
CA ILE A 81 -16.62 -2.23 0.28
C ILE A 81 -15.67 -2.32 1.47
N SER A 82 -16.02 -3.15 2.47
CA SER A 82 -15.19 -3.37 3.65
C SER A 82 -15.66 -4.60 4.42
N ASN A 83 -14.71 -5.29 5.07
CA ASN A 83 -14.94 -6.48 5.87
C ASN A 83 -14.07 -6.44 7.13
N PRO A 84 -14.54 -6.86 8.31
CA PRO A 84 -13.74 -6.79 9.54
C PRO A 84 -12.39 -7.52 9.46
N THR A 85 -12.34 -8.68 8.78
CA THR A 85 -11.10 -9.45 8.61
C THR A 85 -10.10 -8.70 7.72
N VAL A 86 -10.58 -8.16 6.61
CA VAL A 86 -9.78 -7.37 5.66
C VAL A 86 -9.29 -6.09 6.32
N ASP A 87 -10.17 -5.35 6.99
CA ASP A 87 -9.84 -4.11 7.73
C ASP A 87 -8.77 -4.36 8.82
N ALA A 88 -8.85 -5.50 9.52
CA ALA A 88 -7.86 -5.87 10.53
C ALA A 88 -6.48 -6.14 9.90
N PHE A 89 -6.44 -6.80 8.73
CA PHE A 89 -5.20 -7.04 7.99
C PHE A 89 -4.59 -5.73 7.51
N GLU A 90 -5.39 -4.87 6.86
CA GLU A 90 -4.96 -3.56 6.35
C GLU A 90 -4.40 -2.68 7.47
N LYS A 91 -5.09 -2.57 8.60
CA LYS A 91 -4.62 -1.82 9.77
C LYS A 91 -3.32 -2.36 10.33
N ARG A 92 -3.13 -3.67 10.30
CA ARG A 92 -1.91 -4.31 10.79
C ARG A 92 -0.72 -4.03 9.88
N VAL A 93 -0.89 -4.17 8.56
CA VAL A 93 0.16 -3.84 7.59
C VAL A 93 0.52 -2.35 7.66
N ALA A 94 -0.49 -1.46 7.71
CA ALA A 94 -0.26 -0.03 7.88
C ALA A 94 0.54 0.28 9.15
N ALA A 95 0.23 -0.39 10.26
CA ALA A 95 0.97 -0.19 11.52
C ALA A 95 2.41 -0.69 11.45
N MET A 96 2.66 -1.81 10.77
CA MET A 96 4.02 -2.35 10.59
C MET A 96 4.88 -1.44 9.72
N GLU A 97 4.32 -0.85 8.67
CA GLU A 97 4.99 0.10 7.80
C GLU A 97 5.04 1.53 8.36
N HIS A 98 4.35 1.81 9.46
CA HIS A 98 4.09 3.17 9.96
C HIS A 98 3.37 4.05 8.93
N GLY A 99 2.56 3.43 8.07
CA GLY A 99 1.74 4.10 7.08
C GLY A 99 0.48 4.73 7.67
N ILE A 100 -0.11 5.65 6.93
CA ILE A 100 -1.40 6.29 7.30
C ILE A 100 -2.59 5.37 7.04
N GLY A 101 -2.42 4.34 6.22
CA GLY A 101 -3.41 3.34 5.87
C GLY A 101 -2.84 2.31 4.91
N ALA A 102 -3.58 1.24 4.70
CA ALA A 102 -3.30 0.22 3.70
C ALA A 102 -4.60 -0.19 3.00
N VAL A 103 -4.46 -0.75 1.80
CA VAL A 103 -5.54 -1.37 1.04
C VAL A 103 -5.06 -2.74 0.61
N SER A 104 -5.84 -3.78 0.90
CA SER A 104 -5.53 -5.13 0.46
C SER A 104 -6.15 -5.44 -0.90
N CYS A 105 -5.43 -6.24 -1.66
CA CYS A 105 -5.82 -6.70 -2.98
C CYS A 105 -5.77 -8.24 -3.03
N SER A 106 -6.30 -8.81 -4.11
CA SER A 106 -6.32 -10.27 -4.30
C SER A 106 -4.94 -10.88 -4.57
N SER A 107 -3.94 -10.06 -4.91
CA SER A 107 -2.56 -10.48 -5.14
C SER A 107 -1.62 -9.28 -5.15
N GLY A 108 -0.31 -9.51 -4.94
CA GLY A 108 0.72 -8.48 -5.08
C GLY A 108 0.71 -7.80 -6.45
N MET A 109 0.48 -8.53 -7.54
CA MET A 109 0.38 -7.94 -8.88
C MET A 109 -0.82 -7.01 -9.01
N THR A 110 -1.97 -7.35 -8.40
CA THR A 110 -3.12 -6.45 -8.34
C THR A 110 -2.76 -5.19 -7.56
N ALA A 111 -2.05 -5.32 -6.44
CA ALA A 111 -1.63 -4.17 -5.64
C ALA A 111 -0.70 -3.24 -6.43
N VAL A 112 0.29 -3.77 -7.16
CA VAL A 112 1.17 -2.98 -8.06
C VAL A 112 0.34 -2.28 -9.14
N THR A 113 -0.55 -3.02 -9.82
CA THR A 113 -1.40 -2.47 -10.89
C THR A 113 -2.28 -1.33 -10.38
N MET A 114 -2.93 -1.52 -9.23
CA MET A 114 -3.82 -0.50 -8.64
C MET A 114 -3.06 0.72 -8.15
N ALA A 115 -1.87 0.53 -7.57
CA ALA A 115 -1.01 1.64 -7.15
C ALA A 115 -0.60 2.51 -8.35
N LEU A 116 -0.21 1.90 -9.47
CA LEU A 116 0.17 2.59 -10.68
C LEU A 116 -1.01 3.29 -11.35
N LEU A 117 -2.13 2.56 -11.60
CA LEU A 117 -3.29 3.12 -12.29
C LEU A 117 -4.07 4.16 -11.48
N ASN A 118 -3.84 4.24 -10.16
CA ASN A 118 -4.37 5.31 -9.33
C ASN A 118 -3.67 6.67 -9.59
N ILE A 119 -2.46 6.63 -10.15
CA ILE A 119 -1.62 7.82 -10.40
C ILE A 119 -1.56 8.12 -11.90
N LEU A 120 -1.39 7.08 -12.73
CA LEU A 120 -1.08 7.19 -14.15
C LEU A 120 -2.33 7.24 -15.02
N HIS A 121 -2.30 8.09 -16.04
CA HIS A 121 -3.30 8.23 -17.08
C HIS A 121 -2.65 8.09 -18.47
N ALA A 122 -3.45 8.01 -19.51
CA ALA A 122 -2.94 8.00 -20.87
C ALA A 122 -2.11 9.25 -21.16
N GLY A 123 -0.91 9.08 -21.69
CA GLY A 123 0.09 10.13 -21.92
C GLY A 123 1.11 10.28 -20.82
N ASP A 124 0.89 9.69 -19.64
CA ASP A 124 1.85 9.74 -18.53
C ASP A 124 2.99 8.73 -18.71
N GLU A 125 4.09 8.98 -18.02
CA GLU A 125 5.26 8.12 -18.00
C GLU A 125 5.58 7.65 -16.57
N VAL A 126 6.00 6.38 -16.46
CA VAL A 126 6.59 5.79 -15.26
C VAL A 126 8.05 5.47 -15.51
N ILE A 127 8.92 5.78 -14.55
CA ILE A 127 10.29 5.30 -14.55
C ILE A 127 10.35 4.05 -13.66
N ALA A 128 10.91 2.97 -14.18
CA ALA A 128 11.02 1.68 -13.49
C ALA A 128 12.46 1.16 -13.53
N GLY A 129 12.89 0.47 -12.50
CA GLY A 129 14.16 -0.24 -12.48
C GLY A 129 14.15 -1.45 -13.44
N SER A 130 15.32 -1.87 -13.93
CA SER A 130 15.44 -3.04 -14.80
C SER A 130 15.54 -4.38 -14.04
N GLY A 131 15.76 -4.34 -12.74
CA GLY A 131 15.91 -5.52 -11.88
C GLY A 131 14.62 -5.93 -11.19
N LEU A 132 13.48 -5.93 -11.91
CA LEU A 132 12.16 -6.23 -11.37
C LEU A 132 11.76 -7.69 -11.59
N PHE A 133 10.81 -8.14 -10.77
CA PHE A 133 10.11 -9.40 -10.98
C PHE A 133 9.50 -9.47 -12.39
N GLY A 134 9.60 -10.65 -13.04
CA GLY A 134 9.15 -10.82 -14.41
C GLY A 134 7.71 -10.39 -14.67
N GLY A 135 6.77 -10.76 -13.77
CA GLY A 135 5.38 -10.32 -13.89
C GLY A 135 5.20 -8.81 -13.79
N THR A 136 6.07 -8.10 -13.06
CA THR A 136 6.04 -6.63 -13.01
C THR A 136 6.55 -6.03 -14.33
N ILE A 137 7.57 -6.64 -14.94
CA ILE A 137 8.05 -6.22 -16.27
C ILE A 137 6.96 -6.42 -17.33
N ASP A 138 6.26 -7.57 -17.30
CA ASP A 138 5.13 -7.83 -18.20
C ASP A 138 4.02 -6.79 -18.02
N LEU A 139 3.63 -6.49 -16.78
CA LEU A 139 2.66 -5.42 -16.47
C LEU A 139 3.08 -4.08 -17.08
N PHE A 140 4.34 -3.69 -16.90
CA PHE A 140 4.83 -2.42 -17.48
C PHE A 140 4.77 -2.41 -19.02
N SER A 141 4.95 -3.56 -19.65
CA SER A 141 4.76 -3.70 -21.10
C SER A 141 3.29 -3.56 -21.50
N ASP A 142 2.39 -4.13 -20.70
CA ASP A 142 0.94 -4.08 -20.94
C ASP A 142 0.36 -2.68 -20.72
N LEU A 143 0.96 -1.85 -19.85
CA LEU A 143 0.55 -0.46 -19.62
C LEU A 143 0.56 0.39 -20.91
N LYS A 144 1.37 0.01 -21.90
CA LYS A 144 1.38 0.65 -23.22
C LYS A 144 0.01 0.61 -23.89
N ALA A 145 -0.77 -0.46 -23.69
CA ALA A 145 -2.13 -0.56 -24.24
C ALA A 145 -3.09 0.48 -23.64
N PHE A 146 -2.77 1.03 -22.46
CA PHE A 146 -3.50 2.10 -21.79
C PHE A 146 -2.94 3.49 -22.10
N GLY A 147 -1.97 3.58 -23.04
CA GLY A 147 -1.32 4.85 -23.40
C GLY A 147 -0.29 5.34 -22.37
N ILE A 148 0.17 4.48 -21.47
CA ILE A 148 1.18 4.80 -20.47
C ILE A 148 2.54 4.31 -20.97
N THR A 149 3.56 5.14 -20.85
CA THR A 149 4.92 4.81 -21.29
C THR A 149 5.78 4.42 -20.08
N THR A 150 6.48 3.29 -20.17
CA THR A 150 7.48 2.90 -19.18
C THR A 150 8.88 3.20 -19.68
N ARG A 151 9.67 3.93 -18.88
CA ARG A 151 11.10 4.15 -19.09
C ARG A 151 11.88 3.29 -18.10
N PHE A 152 12.60 2.30 -18.62
CA PHE A 152 13.44 1.46 -17.78
C PHE A 152 14.79 2.08 -17.53
N ALA A 153 15.13 2.31 -16.26
CA ALA A 153 16.47 2.66 -15.83
C ALA A 153 17.35 1.39 -15.76
N GLU A 154 18.60 1.47 -16.21
CA GLU A 154 19.54 0.35 -16.14
C GLU A 154 19.79 -0.13 -14.70
N SER A 155 19.80 0.82 -13.77
CA SER A 155 19.81 0.61 -12.32
C SER A 155 19.04 1.72 -11.62
N VAL A 156 18.60 1.49 -10.38
CA VAL A 156 17.84 2.48 -9.60
C VAL A 156 18.80 3.31 -8.77
N THR A 157 19.61 4.14 -9.45
CA THR A 157 20.49 5.15 -8.85
C THR A 157 20.11 6.54 -9.34
N VAL A 158 20.50 7.56 -8.59
CA VAL A 158 20.24 8.97 -8.94
C VAL A 158 20.73 9.27 -10.37
N GLU A 159 21.96 8.85 -10.71
CA GLU A 159 22.57 9.12 -12.00
C GLU A 159 21.87 8.47 -13.19
N LYS A 160 21.14 7.37 -12.95
CA LYS A 160 20.41 6.64 -13.98
C LYS A 160 18.94 7.04 -14.07
N ILE A 161 18.35 7.55 -13.00
CA ILE A 161 16.96 7.99 -12.95
C ILE A 161 16.83 9.44 -13.44
N GLU A 162 17.69 10.35 -12.95
CA GLU A 162 17.57 11.79 -13.20
C GLU A 162 17.47 12.14 -14.70
N PRO A 163 18.30 11.57 -15.61
CA PRO A 163 18.21 11.87 -17.03
C PRO A 163 16.91 11.38 -17.72
N LEU A 164 16.17 10.48 -17.07
CA LEU A 164 14.90 9.95 -17.59
C LEU A 164 13.68 10.79 -17.18
N ILE A 165 13.85 11.66 -16.18
CA ILE A 165 12.75 12.50 -15.67
C ILE A 165 12.42 13.57 -16.72
N ASN A 166 11.12 13.71 -17.01
CA ASN A 166 10.57 14.74 -17.86
C ASN A 166 9.17 15.18 -17.39
N GLU A 167 8.53 16.08 -18.10
CA GLU A 167 7.21 16.65 -17.74
C GLU A 167 6.08 15.60 -17.65
N ASN A 168 6.21 14.49 -18.37
CA ASN A 168 5.22 13.40 -18.38
C ASN A 168 5.49 12.36 -17.27
N THR A 169 6.65 12.39 -16.62
CA THR A 169 6.98 11.47 -15.52
C THR A 169 6.10 11.77 -14.32
N LYS A 170 5.29 10.78 -13.89
CA LYS A 170 4.34 10.93 -12.78
C LYS A 170 4.66 10.06 -11.59
N VAL A 171 5.50 9.03 -11.76
CA VAL A 171 5.87 8.10 -10.70
C VAL A 171 7.18 7.42 -11.02
N VAL A 172 7.96 7.12 -9.97
CA VAL A 172 9.07 6.17 -10.03
C VAL A 172 8.68 4.93 -9.26
N PHE A 173 8.88 3.77 -9.85
CA PHE A 173 8.60 2.46 -9.25
C PHE A 173 9.86 1.60 -9.21
N THR A 174 10.12 0.94 -8.10
CA THR A 174 11.17 -0.08 -8.03
C THR A 174 10.90 -1.11 -6.94
N GLU A 175 11.56 -2.27 -7.06
CA GLU A 175 11.71 -3.20 -5.95
C GLU A 175 12.84 -2.72 -5.04
N LEU A 176 12.64 -2.83 -3.71
CA LEU A 176 13.68 -2.49 -2.74
C LEU A 176 14.92 -3.38 -2.88
N ILE A 177 14.69 -4.68 -3.09
CA ILE A 177 15.66 -5.69 -3.41
C ILE A 177 15.19 -6.35 -4.69
N GLY A 178 15.90 -6.11 -5.79
CA GLY A 178 15.52 -6.58 -7.12
C GLY A 178 15.50 -8.09 -7.26
N ASN A 179 14.59 -8.61 -8.06
CA ASN A 179 14.44 -10.03 -8.33
C ASN A 179 14.59 -10.30 -9.85
N PRO A 180 15.60 -11.05 -10.32
CA PRO A 180 16.52 -11.93 -9.54
C PRO A 180 17.89 -11.34 -9.22
N LYS A 181 18.19 -10.09 -9.60
CA LYS A 181 19.56 -9.53 -9.49
C LYS A 181 20.01 -9.26 -8.06
N LEU A 182 19.09 -9.12 -7.11
CA LEU A 182 19.35 -8.77 -5.71
C LEU A 182 20.02 -7.39 -5.52
N ASP A 183 19.86 -6.50 -6.48
CA ASP A 183 20.30 -5.10 -6.36
C ASP A 183 19.49 -4.42 -5.25
N VAL A 184 20.17 -3.65 -4.40
CA VAL A 184 19.51 -2.92 -3.30
C VAL A 184 19.49 -1.42 -3.63
N VAL A 185 18.33 -0.81 -3.49
CA VAL A 185 18.12 0.60 -3.80
C VAL A 185 18.54 1.49 -2.62
N ASP A 186 19.29 2.55 -2.87
CA ASP A 186 19.44 3.66 -1.92
C ASP A 186 18.16 4.50 -1.90
N LEU A 187 17.21 4.08 -1.05
CA LEU A 187 15.90 4.72 -0.94
C LEU A 187 15.98 6.21 -0.63
N LYS A 188 16.91 6.59 0.24
CA LYS A 188 17.03 7.99 0.67
C LYS A 188 17.47 8.88 -0.49
N ALA A 189 18.52 8.50 -1.19
CA ALA A 189 19.03 9.26 -2.32
C ALA A 189 17.99 9.35 -3.45
N VAL A 190 17.32 8.24 -3.77
CA VAL A 190 16.29 8.20 -4.81
C VAL A 190 15.05 9.02 -4.41
N SER A 191 14.59 8.92 -3.17
CA SER A 191 13.44 9.71 -2.72
C SER A 191 13.70 11.21 -2.73
N GLU A 192 14.89 11.64 -2.29
CA GLU A 192 15.29 13.05 -2.34
C GLU A 192 15.29 13.59 -3.79
N LEU A 193 15.81 12.81 -4.74
CA LEU A 193 15.77 13.17 -6.17
C LEU A 193 14.33 13.33 -6.67
N VAL A 194 13.50 12.29 -6.54
CA VAL A 194 12.17 12.30 -7.16
C VAL A 194 11.24 13.32 -6.51
N HIS A 195 11.38 13.55 -5.19
CA HIS A 195 10.63 14.58 -4.49
C HIS A 195 11.04 16.00 -4.88
N ALA A 196 12.31 16.24 -5.21
CA ALA A 196 12.75 17.52 -5.77
C ALA A 196 12.03 17.85 -7.08
N HIS A 197 11.58 16.84 -7.84
CA HIS A 197 10.77 16.97 -9.05
C HIS A 197 9.24 16.87 -8.78
N GLY A 198 8.81 16.69 -7.53
CA GLY A 198 7.40 16.54 -7.16
C GLY A 198 6.78 15.20 -7.61
N ILE A 199 7.61 14.18 -7.79
CA ILE A 199 7.24 12.84 -8.26
C ILE A 199 7.19 11.88 -7.09
N PRO A 200 6.10 11.11 -6.88
CA PRO A 200 6.03 10.08 -5.84
C PRO A 200 6.89 8.86 -6.18
N LEU A 201 7.36 8.18 -5.11
CA LEU A 201 8.12 6.94 -5.15
C LEU A 201 7.29 5.76 -4.65
N ILE A 202 7.08 4.77 -5.51
CA ILE A 202 6.47 3.49 -5.16
C ILE A 202 7.56 2.44 -4.99
N ILE A 203 7.55 1.75 -3.86
CA ILE A 203 8.51 0.68 -3.54
C ILE A 203 7.77 -0.63 -3.34
N ASP A 204 8.13 -1.65 -4.11
CA ASP A 204 7.80 -3.03 -3.77
C ASP A 204 8.82 -3.56 -2.76
N SER A 205 8.36 -3.79 -1.53
CA SER A 205 9.18 -4.28 -0.42
C SER A 205 8.85 -5.73 -0.04
N THR A 206 8.34 -6.49 -0.98
CA THR A 206 7.93 -7.90 -0.79
C THR A 206 9.06 -8.75 -0.21
N THR A 207 10.29 -8.59 -0.71
CA THR A 207 11.44 -9.39 -0.30
C THR A 207 11.95 -9.04 1.10
N ALA A 208 11.92 -7.75 1.46
CA ALA A 208 12.45 -7.28 2.74
C ALA A 208 11.43 -7.38 3.88
N THR A 209 10.15 -7.16 3.61
CA THR A 209 9.06 -6.99 4.58
C THR A 209 9.27 -5.82 5.55
N PRO A 210 8.23 -5.38 6.28
CA PRO A 210 8.37 -4.32 7.29
C PRO A 210 9.29 -4.69 8.46
N TYR A 211 9.66 -5.98 8.58
CA TYR A 211 10.55 -6.46 9.63
C TYR A 211 11.99 -6.00 9.42
N LEU A 212 12.51 -6.11 8.18
CA LEU A 212 13.89 -5.72 7.87
C LEU A 212 14.01 -4.22 7.64
N ILE A 213 13.04 -3.64 6.92
CA ILE A 213 13.08 -2.22 6.54
C ILE A 213 11.66 -1.68 6.37
N GLN A 214 11.48 -0.41 6.66
CA GLN A 214 10.23 0.31 6.53
C GLN A 214 10.40 1.47 5.54
N PRO A 215 10.16 1.26 4.23
CA PRO A 215 10.47 2.22 3.19
C PRO A 215 9.79 3.58 3.37
N LEU A 216 8.58 3.64 3.95
CA LEU A 216 7.91 4.91 4.24
C LEU A 216 8.72 5.83 5.15
N LYS A 217 9.52 5.28 6.07
CA LYS A 217 10.42 6.07 6.92
C LYS A 217 11.63 6.62 6.20
N LEU A 218 11.92 6.07 5.03
CA LEU A 218 13.09 6.41 4.20
C LEU A 218 12.73 7.23 2.96
N GLY A 219 11.46 7.67 2.88
CA GLY A 219 11.00 8.57 1.83
C GLY A 219 10.16 7.92 0.73
N ALA A 220 9.83 6.64 0.80
CA ALA A 220 8.80 6.08 -0.09
C ALA A 220 7.43 6.70 0.23
N ASP A 221 6.61 6.95 -0.80
CA ASP A 221 5.25 7.46 -0.65
C ASP A 221 4.24 6.32 -0.58
N ILE A 222 4.48 5.27 -1.35
CA ILE A 222 3.65 4.07 -1.40
C ILE A 222 4.56 2.85 -1.29
N VAL A 223 4.16 1.89 -0.44
CA VAL A 223 4.83 0.59 -0.33
C VAL A 223 3.86 -0.51 -0.72
N VAL A 224 4.32 -1.41 -1.57
CA VAL A 224 3.56 -2.59 -2.00
C VAL A 224 4.22 -3.85 -1.45
N HIS A 225 3.40 -4.81 -1.07
CA HIS A 225 3.82 -6.14 -0.65
C HIS A 225 2.96 -7.20 -1.33
N SER A 226 3.60 -8.23 -1.87
CA SER A 226 2.92 -9.52 -2.03
C SER A 226 2.99 -10.25 -0.70
N SER A 227 1.92 -10.19 0.08
CA SER A 227 1.87 -10.84 1.39
C SER A 227 1.90 -12.38 1.29
N SER A 228 1.65 -12.94 0.10
CA SER A 228 1.85 -14.35 -0.23
C SER A 228 3.27 -14.86 0.01
N LYS A 229 4.26 -13.96 0.06
CA LYS A 229 5.68 -14.29 0.17
C LYS A 229 6.13 -14.30 1.64
N TYR A 230 7.02 -13.39 2.00
CA TYR A 230 7.68 -13.42 3.30
C TYR A 230 6.81 -12.92 4.46
N ILE A 231 5.74 -12.15 4.20
CA ILE A 231 4.78 -11.78 5.25
C ILE A 231 4.01 -13.02 5.71
N ASN A 232 3.50 -13.84 4.78
CA ASN A 232 2.85 -15.10 5.10
C ASN A 232 3.85 -16.16 5.57
N GLY A 233 4.94 -16.36 4.81
CA GLY A 233 6.04 -17.26 5.14
C GLY A 233 5.75 -18.76 4.97
N SER A 234 4.49 -19.16 4.79
CA SER A 234 4.04 -20.58 4.78
C SER A 234 3.71 -21.10 3.39
N SER A 235 3.66 -20.24 2.37
CA SER A 235 3.32 -20.62 0.98
C SER A 235 1.93 -21.24 0.80
N ASP A 236 0.98 -20.93 1.68
CA ASP A 236 -0.36 -21.51 1.72
C ASP A 236 -1.47 -20.49 1.42
N ALA A 237 -1.14 -19.24 1.14
CA ALA A 237 -2.08 -18.18 0.80
C ALA A 237 -1.57 -17.28 -0.32
N ILE A 238 -2.50 -16.65 -1.04
CA ILE A 238 -2.23 -15.60 -2.04
C ILE A 238 -2.88 -14.30 -1.58
N SER A 239 -2.05 -13.22 -1.57
CA SER A 239 -2.50 -11.90 -1.17
C SER A 239 -1.50 -10.83 -1.64
#